data_04289f3272048aac5d0b9a14d440483b
#
_entry.id   04289f3272048aac5d0b9a14d440483b
#
_cell.length_a   1.000
_cell.length_b   1.000
_cell.length_c   1.000
_cell.angle_alpha   90.00
_cell.angle_beta   90.00
_cell.angle_gamma   90.00
#
_symmetry.space_group_name_H-M   'P 1'
#
loop_
_entity.id
_entity.type
_entity.pdbx_description
1 polymer ?
#
loop_
_entity_poly.entity_id
_entity_poly.type
_entity_poly.pdbx_seq_one_letter_code
_entity_poly.pdbx_strand_id
1 'polypeptide(L)'
;LKEVIDNSIDEFKMNAGDRIEIDIEDNLRVSVRDYGRGIPQGKLVEAVSVLNTGGKYDSKAFKKSVGLNGVGVKAVNALSSHFEVKSFREGKVRALSFEKGNLQSDKTKKTNDESGTYIYFEPDNTLFKNYSFHDDIVEEMLRNYTYLNTGLTIMYNGRRILSRHGLKDLLTDNMTGDPLYPIVHMKGEDIEIAFTHTNQYGEEYYSFVNG
;
A
#
# COMPACT_ATOMS: atom_id res chain seq x y z
N LEU A 1 4.47 -7.55 -0.35
CA LEU A 1 4.54 -6.11 -0.11
C LEU A 1 3.31 -5.39 -0.66
N LYS A 2 3.02 -5.51 -1.96
CA LYS A 2 1.90 -4.82 -2.62
C LYS A 2 0.57 -5.00 -1.87
N GLU A 3 0.19 -6.20 -1.51
CA GLU A 3 -1.07 -6.51 -0.81
C GLU A 3 -1.24 -5.77 0.54
N VAL A 4 -0.13 -5.50 1.22
CA VAL A 4 -0.16 -4.75 2.49
C VAL A 4 -0.35 -3.26 2.20
N ILE A 5 0.37 -2.73 1.21
CA ILE A 5 0.28 -1.32 0.83
C ILE A 5 -1.10 -1.00 0.26
N ASP A 6 -1.68 -1.87 -0.57
CA ASP A 6 -3.01 -1.69 -1.16
C ASP A 6 -4.10 -1.45 -0.09
N ASN A 7 -4.01 -2.13 1.06
CA ASN A 7 -4.96 -1.87 2.15
C ASN A 7 -4.79 -0.47 2.78
N SER A 8 -3.55 0.01 2.87
CA SER A 8 -3.26 1.37 3.36
C SER A 8 -3.71 2.43 2.34
N ILE A 9 -3.55 2.15 1.03
CA ILE A 9 -4.07 2.99 -0.05
C ILE A 9 -5.61 3.07 -0.01
N ASP A 10 -6.28 1.96 0.29
CA ASP A 10 -7.75 1.94 0.42
C ASP A 10 -8.23 2.85 1.57
N GLU A 11 -7.49 2.93 2.70
CA GLU A 11 -7.80 3.87 3.77
C GLU A 11 -7.64 5.33 3.30
N PHE A 12 -6.57 5.65 2.56
CA PHE A 12 -6.38 6.97 1.96
C PHE A 12 -7.52 7.32 1.00
N LYS A 13 -7.93 6.41 0.11
CA LYS A 13 -9.06 6.61 -0.82
C LYS A 13 -10.39 6.85 -0.10
N MET A 14 -10.52 6.38 1.12
CA MET A 14 -11.67 6.65 2.01
C MET A 14 -11.50 7.92 2.84
N ASN A 15 -10.53 8.79 2.50
CA ASN A 15 -10.16 9.99 3.25
C ASN A 15 -9.79 9.72 4.72
N ALA A 16 -9.19 8.57 4.98
CA ALA A 16 -8.72 8.18 6.30
C ALA A 16 -7.19 8.06 6.29
N GLY A 17 -6.53 9.11 6.78
CA GLY A 17 -5.07 9.25 6.75
C GLY A 17 -4.54 9.68 5.37
N ASP A 18 -3.35 10.24 5.38
CA ASP A 18 -2.66 10.78 4.18
C ASP A 18 -1.18 10.39 4.14
N ARG A 19 -0.75 9.53 5.08
CA ARG A 19 0.64 9.10 5.23
C ARG A 19 0.72 7.59 5.40
N ILE A 20 1.68 6.98 4.69
CA ILE A 20 2.09 5.58 4.86
C ILE A 20 3.60 5.57 5.10
N GLU A 21 4.05 4.85 6.12
CA GLU A 21 5.47 4.65 6.41
C GLU A 21 5.82 3.19 6.08
N ILE A 22 6.89 3.00 5.33
CA ILE A 22 7.36 1.70 4.85
C ILE A 22 8.85 1.61 5.12
N ASP A 23 9.25 0.62 5.88
CA ASP A 23 10.65 0.31 6.10
C ASP A 23 10.95 -1.12 5.67
N ILE A 24 12.06 -1.29 4.96
CA ILE A 24 12.60 -2.58 4.55
C ILE A 24 14.00 -2.71 5.13
N GLU A 25 14.14 -3.60 6.09
CA GLU A 25 15.40 -3.88 6.77
C GLU A 25 16.12 -5.06 6.11
N ASP A 26 17.43 -4.93 5.90
CA ASP A 26 18.30 -5.94 5.30
C ASP A 26 17.80 -6.49 3.95
N ASN A 27 16.91 -5.75 3.27
CA ASN A 27 16.19 -6.19 2.07
C ASN A 27 15.34 -7.46 2.25
N LEU A 28 14.94 -7.78 3.47
CA LEU A 28 14.24 -9.02 3.83
C LEU A 28 12.99 -8.81 4.67
N ARG A 29 13.01 -7.86 5.61
CA ARG A 29 11.96 -7.63 6.60
C ARG A 29 11.23 -6.34 6.29
N VAL A 30 9.94 -6.38 6.30
CA VAL A 30 9.10 -5.26 5.90
C VAL A 30 8.22 -4.83 7.04
N SER A 31 8.16 -3.53 7.29
CA SER A 31 7.09 -2.91 8.06
C SER A 31 6.32 -1.88 7.25
N VAL A 32 5.01 -1.83 7.47
CA VAL A 32 4.11 -0.84 6.86
C VAL A 32 3.20 -0.28 7.95
N ARG A 33 3.17 1.04 8.08
CA ARG A 33 2.32 1.77 9.02
C ARG A 33 1.45 2.76 8.26
N ASP A 34 0.14 2.60 8.31
CA ASP A 34 -0.81 3.62 7.88
C ASP A 34 -1.38 4.39 9.09
N TYR A 35 -1.96 5.53 8.80
CA TYR A 35 -2.62 6.41 9.78
C TYR A 35 -4.12 6.54 9.48
N GLY A 36 -4.71 5.44 8.99
CA GLY A 36 -6.13 5.32 8.72
C GLY A 36 -6.96 5.08 9.98
N ARG A 37 -8.11 4.46 9.82
CA ARG A 37 -9.07 4.21 10.92
C ARG A 37 -8.66 3.06 11.85
N GLY A 38 -7.72 2.24 11.43
CA GLY A 38 -7.37 0.99 12.08
C GLY A 38 -8.44 -0.10 11.89
N ILE A 39 -8.02 -1.35 11.91
CA ILE A 39 -8.92 -2.51 11.83
C ILE A 39 -9.75 -2.61 13.12
N PRO A 40 -11.08 -2.84 13.06
CA PRO A 40 -11.87 -3.03 14.25
C PRO A 40 -11.29 -4.11 15.17
N GLN A 41 -11.11 -3.80 16.45
CA GLN A 41 -10.41 -4.67 17.42
C GLN A 41 -10.96 -6.10 17.45
N GLY A 42 -12.30 -6.25 17.44
CA GLY A 42 -12.95 -7.56 17.44
C GLY A 42 -12.81 -8.37 16.16
N LYS A 43 -12.41 -7.73 15.06
CA LYS A 43 -12.26 -8.36 13.74
C LYS A 43 -10.80 -8.59 13.34
N LEU A 44 -9.83 -8.20 14.16
CA LEU A 44 -8.42 -8.17 13.79
C LEU A 44 -7.87 -9.56 13.42
N VAL A 45 -8.15 -10.60 14.23
CA VAL A 45 -7.74 -11.97 13.92
C VAL A 45 -8.34 -12.44 12.59
N GLU A 46 -9.65 -12.27 12.46
CA GLU A 46 -10.41 -12.67 11.27
C GLU A 46 -9.87 -11.95 10.00
N ALA A 47 -9.58 -10.66 10.11
CA ALA A 47 -9.09 -9.84 9.00
C ALA A 47 -7.75 -10.33 8.43
N VAL A 48 -6.87 -10.93 9.25
CA VAL A 48 -5.51 -11.30 8.84
C VAL A 48 -5.26 -12.80 8.77
N SER A 49 -6.20 -13.66 9.21
CA SER A 49 -5.95 -15.11 9.27
C SER A 49 -7.06 -15.99 8.69
N VAL A 50 -8.32 -15.50 8.61
CA VAL A 50 -9.44 -16.33 8.13
C VAL A 50 -9.82 -15.97 6.69
N LEU A 51 -9.82 -16.95 5.79
CA LEU A 51 -10.22 -16.75 4.39
C LEU A 51 -11.70 -16.35 4.28
N ASN A 52 -12.03 -15.51 3.30
CA ASN A 52 -13.40 -15.07 2.95
C ASN A 52 -14.16 -14.24 4.01
N THR A 53 -13.46 -13.52 4.87
CA THR A 53 -14.07 -12.73 5.95
C THR A 53 -13.85 -11.21 5.81
N GLY A 54 -13.46 -10.72 4.65
CA GLY A 54 -13.26 -9.28 4.43
C GLY A 54 -14.59 -8.52 4.37
N GLY A 55 -14.76 -7.43 5.15
CA GLY A 55 -15.91 -6.51 5.08
C GLY A 55 -16.09 -5.80 3.73
N LYS A 56 -15.30 -6.16 2.76
CA LYS A 56 -15.29 -5.70 1.39
C LYS A 56 -16.33 -6.39 0.49
N TYR A 57 -17.12 -7.32 1.00
CA TYR A 57 -18.18 -8.00 0.23
C TYR A 57 -19.48 -7.21 0.12
N ASP A 58 -19.56 -6.01 0.70
CA ASP A 58 -20.73 -5.13 0.57
C ASP A 58 -20.59 -4.25 -0.69
N SER A 59 -21.45 -4.48 -1.65
CA SER A 59 -21.31 -4.21 -3.08
C SER A 59 -21.17 -2.75 -3.53
N LYS A 60 -21.34 -1.76 -2.66
CA LYS A 60 -21.25 -0.33 -3.02
C LYS A 60 -19.93 0.35 -2.67
N ALA A 61 -19.19 -0.15 -1.68
CA ALA A 61 -17.88 0.36 -1.30
C ALA A 61 -16.75 -0.14 -2.22
N PHE A 62 -17.03 -1.19 -3.04
CA PHE A 62 -16.05 -1.96 -3.79
C PHE A 62 -15.62 -1.42 -5.14
N LYS A 63 -16.40 -0.53 -5.74
CA LYS A 63 -16.11 -0.08 -7.11
C LYS A 63 -14.76 0.65 -7.29
N LYS A 64 -14.08 1.03 -6.21
CA LYS A 64 -12.80 1.79 -6.26
C LYS A 64 -11.70 1.24 -5.33
N SER A 65 -11.83 0.01 -4.80
CA SER A 65 -10.82 -0.61 -3.93
C SER A 65 -9.68 -1.23 -4.75
N VAL A 66 -8.44 -1.05 -4.32
CA VAL A 66 -7.26 -1.67 -4.91
C VAL A 66 -7.19 -3.16 -4.55
N GLY A 67 -7.58 -3.51 -3.31
CA GLY A 67 -7.59 -4.88 -2.81
C GLY A 67 -8.91 -5.61 -3.11
N LEU A 68 -8.98 -6.40 -4.19
CA LEU A 68 -10.24 -6.95 -4.71
C LEU A 68 -10.80 -8.14 -3.93
N ASN A 69 -10.00 -8.99 -3.29
CA ASN A 69 -10.44 -10.31 -2.83
C ASN A 69 -10.42 -10.53 -1.31
N GLY A 70 -9.95 -9.57 -0.50
CA GLY A 70 -9.86 -9.70 0.95
C GLY A 70 -8.98 -10.86 1.44
N VAL A 71 -8.11 -11.40 0.57
CA VAL A 71 -7.22 -12.54 0.87
C VAL A 71 -5.75 -12.14 0.96
N GLY A 72 -5.36 -10.97 0.45
CA GLY A 72 -3.96 -10.60 0.27
C GLY A 72 -3.14 -10.62 1.55
N VAL A 73 -3.55 -9.87 2.59
CA VAL A 73 -2.84 -9.87 3.88
C VAL A 73 -2.86 -11.24 4.56
N LYS A 74 -3.90 -12.04 4.36
CA LYS A 74 -3.98 -13.41 4.89
C LYS A 74 -2.96 -14.32 4.23
N ALA A 75 -2.75 -14.16 2.91
CA ALA A 75 -1.68 -14.86 2.20
C ALA A 75 -0.30 -14.40 2.69
N VAL A 76 -0.09 -13.09 2.90
CA VAL A 76 1.16 -12.57 3.48
C VAL A 76 1.42 -13.21 4.84
N ASN A 77 0.43 -13.26 5.73
CA ASN A 77 0.54 -13.93 7.03
C ASN A 77 0.92 -15.40 6.90
N ALA A 78 0.18 -16.16 6.08
CA ALA A 78 0.41 -17.60 5.91
C ALA A 78 1.78 -17.93 5.29
N LEU A 79 2.31 -17.06 4.45
CA LEU A 79 3.58 -17.23 3.73
C LEU A 79 4.78 -16.57 4.43
N SER A 80 4.60 -16.06 5.65
CA SER A 80 5.64 -15.43 6.45
C SER A 80 6.13 -16.36 7.56
N SER A 81 7.43 -16.41 7.77
CA SER A 81 8.03 -17.03 8.95
C SER A 81 7.62 -16.29 10.22
N HIS A 82 7.52 -14.97 10.14
CA HIS A 82 7.02 -14.10 11.20
C HIS A 82 6.11 -13.01 10.61
N PHE A 83 4.96 -12.80 11.25
CA PHE A 83 4.00 -11.77 10.87
C PHE A 83 3.44 -11.10 12.13
N GLU A 84 3.44 -9.79 12.18
CA GLU A 84 2.78 -9.02 13.23
C GLU A 84 1.77 -8.05 12.63
N VAL A 85 0.66 -7.85 13.34
CA VAL A 85 -0.29 -6.78 13.06
C VAL A 85 -0.64 -6.05 14.34
N LYS A 86 -0.64 -4.73 14.28
CA LYS A 86 -1.12 -3.86 15.37
C LYS A 86 -2.21 -2.96 14.81
N SER A 87 -3.37 -2.97 15.44
CA SER A 87 -4.43 -2.02 15.13
C SER A 87 -4.57 -1.01 16.26
N PHE A 88 -4.41 0.26 15.91
CA PHE A 88 -4.54 1.42 16.78
C PHE A 88 -5.91 2.04 16.54
N ARG A 89 -6.80 1.90 17.52
CA ARG A 89 -8.17 2.39 17.39
C ARG A 89 -8.81 2.65 18.75
N GLU A 90 -9.52 3.76 18.88
CA GLU A 90 -10.32 4.09 20.09
C GLU A 90 -9.47 4.10 21.38
N GLY A 91 -8.24 4.67 21.30
CA GLY A 91 -7.33 4.76 22.46
C GLY A 91 -6.75 3.42 22.91
N LYS A 92 -6.81 2.39 22.07
CA LYS A 92 -6.26 1.06 22.34
C LYS A 92 -5.41 0.59 21.15
N VAL A 93 -4.41 -0.22 21.46
CA VAL A 93 -3.72 -1.03 20.45
C VAL A 93 -3.92 -2.50 20.78
N ARG A 94 -4.39 -3.27 19.79
CA ARG A 94 -4.37 -4.73 19.81
C ARG A 94 -3.27 -5.20 18.89
N ALA A 95 -2.37 -6.00 19.42
CA ALA A 95 -1.21 -6.55 18.71
C ALA A 95 -1.34 -8.08 18.66
N LEU A 96 -1.22 -8.62 17.45
CA LEU A 96 -1.20 -10.05 17.18
C LEU A 96 0.14 -10.40 16.56
N SER A 97 0.69 -11.55 16.90
CA SER A 97 1.82 -12.15 16.19
C SER A 97 1.48 -13.55 15.69
N PHE A 98 2.05 -13.91 14.55
CA PHE A 98 1.83 -15.20 13.89
C PHE A 98 3.14 -15.76 13.38
N GLU A 99 3.22 -17.09 13.34
CA GLU A 99 4.25 -17.83 12.63
C GLU A 99 3.60 -18.75 11.61
N LYS A 100 3.90 -18.55 10.33
CA LYS A 100 3.32 -19.34 9.21
C LYS A 100 1.79 -19.44 9.29
N GLY A 101 1.15 -18.30 9.57
CA GLY A 101 -0.31 -18.20 9.69
C GLY A 101 -0.89 -18.66 11.03
N ASN A 102 -0.08 -19.22 11.96
CA ASN A 102 -0.54 -19.69 13.26
C ASN A 102 -0.38 -18.59 14.32
N LEU A 103 -1.47 -18.24 14.99
CA LEU A 103 -1.48 -17.23 16.05
C LEU A 103 -0.59 -17.65 17.23
N GLN A 104 0.38 -16.80 17.59
CA GLN A 104 1.31 -16.99 18.71
C GLN A 104 0.96 -16.11 19.90
N SER A 105 0.51 -14.88 19.64
CA SER A 105 0.26 -13.88 20.69
C SER A 105 -0.89 -12.97 20.32
N ASP A 106 -1.68 -12.60 21.33
CA ASP A 106 -2.79 -11.64 21.25
C ASP A 106 -2.77 -10.76 22.49
N LYS A 107 -2.44 -9.49 22.35
CA LYS A 107 -2.32 -8.54 23.46
C LYS A 107 -3.02 -7.24 23.14
N THR A 108 -3.78 -6.73 24.11
CA THR A 108 -4.42 -5.42 24.00
C THR A 108 -3.96 -4.52 25.15
N LYS A 109 -3.64 -3.27 24.83
CA LYS A 109 -3.30 -2.24 25.84
C LYS A 109 -3.85 -0.88 25.43
N LYS A 110 -3.94 0.04 26.39
CA LYS A 110 -4.24 1.45 26.11
C LYS A 110 -3.03 2.10 25.42
N THR A 111 -3.30 3.05 24.54
CA THR A 111 -2.28 3.84 23.85
C THR A 111 -2.80 5.24 23.55
N ASN A 112 -1.86 6.18 23.39
CA ASN A 112 -2.12 7.52 22.89
C ASN A 112 -1.63 7.69 21.43
N ASP A 113 -1.14 6.59 20.81
CA ASP A 113 -0.70 6.62 19.43
C ASP A 113 -1.86 6.92 18.49
N GLU A 114 -1.55 7.57 17.37
CA GLU A 114 -2.51 7.85 16.30
C GLU A 114 -3.15 6.56 15.78
N SER A 115 -4.44 6.64 15.43
CA SER A 115 -5.16 5.53 14.81
C SER A 115 -4.47 5.03 13.54
N GLY A 116 -4.77 3.80 13.14
CA GLY A 116 -4.25 3.18 11.92
C GLY A 116 -3.81 1.75 12.14
N THR A 117 -3.13 1.18 11.15
CA THR A 117 -2.66 -0.20 11.15
C THR A 117 -1.16 -0.25 10.97
N TYR A 118 -0.50 -1.11 11.71
CA TYR A 118 0.91 -1.48 11.51
C TYR A 118 0.98 -2.96 11.18
N ILE A 119 1.70 -3.30 10.12
CA ILE A 119 1.99 -4.68 9.72
C ILE A 119 3.50 -4.83 9.59
N TYR A 120 4.03 -5.90 10.17
CA TYR A 120 5.40 -6.35 9.97
C TYR A 120 5.35 -7.78 9.43
N PHE A 121 6.21 -8.10 8.49
CA PHE A 121 6.33 -9.47 8.01
C PHE A 121 7.74 -9.79 7.50
N GLU A 122 8.11 -11.05 7.67
CA GLU A 122 9.30 -11.66 7.12
C GLU A 122 8.87 -12.89 6.31
N PRO A 123 9.04 -12.90 4.98
CA PRO A 123 8.69 -14.04 4.14
C PRO A 123 9.41 -15.32 4.59
N ASP A 124 8.74 -16.47 4.48
CA ASP A 124 9.32 -17.75 4.86
C ASP A 124 10.42 -18.16 3.85
N ASN A 125 11.67 -18.19 4.28
CA ASN A 125 12.82 -18.53 3.46
C ASN A 125 12.84 -20.02 3.01
N THR A 126 12.02 -20.87 3.59
CA THR A 126 11.84 -22.25 3.12
C THR A 126 10.98 -22.30 1.86
N LEU A 127 10.09 -21.32 1.69
CA LEU A 127 9.22 -21.15 0.52
C LEU A 127 9.87 -20.24 -0.54
N PHE A 128 10.43 -19.12 -0.09
CA PHE A 128 11.04 -18.09 -0.94
C PHE A 128 12.57 -18.14 -0.78
N LYS A 129 13.20 -19.09 -1.44
CA LYS A 129 14.66 -19.26 -1.32
C LYS A 129 15.39 -18.09 -1.97
N ASN A 130 16.38 -17.54 -1.25
CA ASN A 130 17.26 -16.47 -1.72
C ASN A 130 16.49 -15.22 -2.21
N TYR A 131 15.32 -14.91 -1.61
CA TYR A 131 14.60 -13.71 -1.94
C TYR A 131 15.31 -12.47 -1.37
N SER A 132 15.11 -11.34 -2.05
CA SER A 132 15.56 -10.02 -1.61
C SER A 132 14.64 -8.98 -2.21
N PHE A 133 14.29 -7.96 -1.45
CA PHE A 133 13.63 -6.77 -2.00
C PHE A 133 14.68 -5.90 -2.70
N HIS A 134 14.37 -5.46 -3.91
CA HIS A 134 15.21 -4.56 -4.69
C HIS A 134 14.70 -3.13 -4.53
N ASP A 135 15.55 -2.25 -4.01
CA ASP A 135 15.18 -0.87 -3.64
C ASP A 135 14.62 -0.08 -4.83
N ASP A 136 15.24 -0.20 -6.00
CA ASP A 136 14.81 0.43 -7.24
C ASP A 136 13.40 0.00 -7.67
N ILE A 137 13.10 -1.30 -7.62
CA ILE A 137 11.78 -1.84 -7.97
C ILE A 137 10.71 -1.38 -6.96
N VAL A 138 11.06 -1.41 -5.67
CA VAL A 138 10.15 -0.95 -4.62
C VAL A 138 9.88 0.55 -4.76
N GLU A 139 10.92 1.37 -4.94
CA GLU A 139 10.76 2.81 -5.09
C GLU A 139 9.92 3.18 -6.32
N GLU A 140 10.14 2.53 -7.46
CA GLU A 140 9.33 2.73 -8.67
C GLU A 140 7.85 2.42 -8.40
N MET A 141 7.56 1.29 -7.76
CA MET A 141 6.19 0.93 -7.36
C MET A 141 5.58 1.99 -6.44
N LEU A 142 6.32 2.49 -5.44
CA LEU A 142 5.83 3.50 -4.51
C LEU A 142 5.59 4.86 -5.17
N ARG A 143 6.45 5.25 -6.14
CA ARG A 143 6.22 6.45 -6.96
C ARG A 143 4.93 6.34 -7.77
N ASN A 144 4.69 5.19 -8.40
CA ASN A 144 3.45 4.94 -9.14
C ASN A 144 2.21 5.10 -8.24
N TYR A 145 2.25 4.60 -7.00
CA TYR A 145 1.16 4.85 -6.04
C TYR A 145 0.94 6.34 -5.76
N THR A 146 1.99 7.14 -5.63
CA THR A 146 1.83 8.58 -5.39
C THR A 146 1.31 9.33 -6.61
N TYR A 147 1.67 8.93 -7.82
CA TYR A 147 1.11 9.51 -9.05
C TYR A 147 -0.38 9.23 -9.20
N LEU A 148 -0.82 8.04 -8.80
CA LEU A 148 -2.23 7.62 -8.88
C LEU A 148 -3.07 8.11 -7.68
N ASN A 149 -2.44 8.52 -6.59
CA ASN A 149 -3.08 8.97 -5.35
C ASN A 149 -2.50 10.31 -4.92
N THR A 150 -2.83 11.37 -5.66
CA THR A 150 -2.33 12.73 -5.41
C THR A 150 -2.62 13.18 -3.98
N GLY A 151 -1.59 13.67 -3.28
CA GLY A 151 -1.67 14.09 -1.88
C GLY A 151 -1.29 13.03 -0.86
N LEU A 152 -1.20 11.74 -1.27
CA LEU A 152 -0.65 10.70 -0.43
C LEU A 152 0.85 10.92 -0.23
N THR A 153 1.30 10.90 1.01
CA THR A 153 2.72 10.90 1.37
C THR A 153 3.16 9.48 1.73
N ILE A 154 4.18 8.97 1.07
CA ILE A 154 4.84 7.72 1.45
C ILE A 154 6.22 8.06 2.01
N MET A 155 6.51 7.57 3.22
CA MET A 155 7.84 7.59 3.82
C MET A 155 8.46 6.21 3.60
N TYR A 156 9.48 6.12 2.77
CA TYR A 156 10.17 4.86 2.45
C TYR A 156 11.61 4.90 2.94
N ASN A 157 11.95 4.06 3.92
CA ASN A 157 13.26 4.05 4.59
C ASN A 157 13.71 5.47 4.99
N GLY A 158 12.79 6.26 5.57
CA GLY A 158 13.02 7.65 5.94
C GLY A 158 13.02 8.67 4.78
N ARG A 159 12.90 8.24 3.52
CA ARG A 159 12.78 9.13 2.34
C ARG A 159 11.33 9.43 2.04
N ARG A 160 11.03 10.68 1.77
CA ARG A 160 9.67 11.13 1.42
C ARG A 160 9.42 10.99 -0.08
N ILE A 161 8.35 10.28 -0.44
CA ILE A 161 7.84 10.15 -1.81
C ILE A 161 6.44 10.78 -1.84
N LEU A 162 6.21 11.70 -2.76
CA LEU A 162 4.96 12.45 -2.90
C LEU A 162 4.84 12.97 -4.33
N SER A 163 3.66 12.85 -4.92
CA SER A 163 3.30 13.56 -6.16
C SER A 163 2.24 14.64 -5.86
N ARG A 164 2.45 15.82 -6.44
CA ARG A 164 1.52 16.95 -6.32
C ARG A 164 0.57 17.07 -7.51
N HIS A 165 1.00 16.60 -8.68
CA HIS A 165 0.28 16.79 -9.94
C HIS A 165 -0.11 15.45 -10.60
N GLY A 166 0.09 14.31 -9.90
CA GLY A 166 -0.37 13.00 -10.33
C GLY A 166 0.25 12.56 -11.66
N LEU A 167 -0.57 12.25 -12.66
CA LEU A 167 -0.10 11.78 -13.96
C LEU A 167 0.79 12.78 -14.71
N LYS A 168 0.72 14.08 -14.39
CA LYS A 168 1.68 15.05 -14.95
C LYS A 168 3.08 14.80 -14.43
N ASP A 169 3.19 14.54 -13.12
CA ASP A 169 4.49 14.23 -12.51
C ASP A 169 5.02 12.90 -13.07
N LEU A 170 4.17 11.87 -13.25
CA LEU A 170 4.54 10.61 -13.88
C LEU A 170 5.20 10.83 -15.24
N LEU A 171 4.58 11.64 -16.10
CA LEU A 171 5.16 11.94 -17.42
C LEU A 171 6.45 12.75 -17.29
N THR A 172 6.46 13.77 -16.45
CA THR A 172 7.65 14.63 -16.26
C THR A 172 8.85 13.85 -15.76
N ASP A 173 8.64 12.92 -14.83
CA ASP A 173 9.72 12.15 -14.21
C ASP A 173 10.26 11.03 -15.12
N ASN A 174 9.48 10.57 -16.11
CA ASN A 174 9.83 9.44 -16.96
C ASN A 174 10.15 9.83 -18.41
N MET A 175 9.64 10.97 -18.92
CA MET A 175 9.91 11.35 -20.31
C MET A 175 11.36 11.77 -20.52
N THR A 176 11.87 11.43 -21.69
CA THR A 176 13.20 11.87 -22.16
C THR A 176 13.04 13.09 -23.06
N GLY A 177 13.71 14.19 -22.71
CA GLY A 177 13.65 15.46 -23.43
C GLY A 177 12.49 16.37 -23.03
N ASP A 178 12.47 17.57 -23.60
CA ASP A 178 11.46 18.58 -23.31
C ASP A 178 10.15 18.30 -24.06
N PRO A 179 8.98 18.56 -23.43
CA PRO A 179 7.71 18.44 -24.11
C PRO A 179 7.54 19.54 -25.17
N LEU A 180 7.01 19.21 -26.33
CA LEU A 180 6.73 20.15 -27.42
C LEU A 180 5.63 21.15 -27.07
N TYR A 181 4.79 20.82 -26.13
CA TYR A 181 3.73 21.66 -25.56
C TYR A 181 3.45 21.23 -24.12
N PRO A 182 2.77 22.07 -23.29
CA PRO A 182 2.44 21.71 -21.92
C PRO A 182 1.67 20.38 -21.86
N ILE A 183 2.02 19.53 -20.88
CA ILE A 183 1.34 18.24 -20.68
C ILE A 183 -0.16 18.47 -20.57
N VAL A 184 -0.92 17.85 -21.45
CA VAL A 184 -2.39 17.82 -21.40
C VAL A 184 -2.81 16.83 -20.35
N HIS A 185 -3.68 17.25 -19.43
CA HIS A 185 -4.20 16.40 -18.37
C HIS A 185 -5.70 16.56 -18.27
N MET A 186 -6.40 15.47 -18.39
CA MET A 186 -7.86 15.39 -18.34
C MET A 186 -8.27 14.39 -17.26
N LYS A 187 -9.24 14.78 -16.43
CA LYS A 187 -9.78 13.94 -15.37
C LYS A 187 -11.29 13.93 -15.45
N GLY A 188 -11.86 12.75 -15.66
CA GLY A 188 -13.28 12.45 -15.59
C GLY A 188 -13.64 11.67 -14.35
N GLU A 189 -14.86 11.14 -14.30
CA GLU A 189 -15.33 10.37 -13.14
C GLU A 189 -14.62 9.00 -13.03
N ASP A 190 -14.46 8.31 -14.16
CA ASP A 190 -13.90 6.95 -14.22
C ASP A 190 -12.63 6.85 -15.05
N ILE A 191 -12.11 7.97 -15.58
CA ILE A 191 -10.93 7.99 -16.43
C ILE A 191 -10.07 9.22 -16.13
N GLU A 192 -8.76 9.02 -16.09
CA GLU A 192 -7.77 10.08 -15.99
C GLU A 192 -6.69 9.84 -17.03
N ILE A 193 -6.35 10.85 -17.83
CA ILE A 193 -5.41 10.77 -18.94
C ILE A 193 -4.48 11.96 -18.88
N ALA A 194 -3.17 11.71 -19.04
CA ALA A 194 -2.19 12.73 -19.31
C ALA A 194 -1.34 12.33 -20.52
N PHE A 195 -1.02 13.29 -21.40
CA PHE A 195 -0.16 13.04 -22.54
C PHE A 195 0.57 14.31 -23.01
N THR A 196 1.67 14.10 -23.70
CA THR A 196 2.43 15.12 -24.42
C THR A 196 3.19 14.46 -25.55
N HIS A 197 3.89 15.28 -26.37
CA HIS A 197 4.86 14.80 -27.35
C HIS A 197 6.24 15.40 -27.04
N THR A 198 7.27 14.66 -27.39
CA THR A 198 8.68 15.09 -27.37
C THR A 198 9.28 14.94 -28.75
N ASN A 199 10.51 15.39 -28.95
CA ASN A 199 11.26 15.18 -30.21
C ASN A 199 11.87 13.77 -30.32
N GLN A 200 11.55 12.87 -29.39
CA GLN A 200 12.08 11.50 -29.43
C GLN A 200 11.27 10.62 -30.38
N TYR A 201 11.96 9.66 -31.00
CA TYR A 201 11.27 8.61 -31.77
C TYR A 201 10.73 7.54 -30.80
N GLY A 202 9.53 7.06 -31.09
CA GLY A 202 8.88 6.02 -30.32
C GLY A 202 7.72 6.57 -29.47
N GLU A 203 7.03 5.64 -28.81
CA GLU A 203 5.88 5.92 -27.98
C GLU A 203 6.04 5.17 -26.66
N GLU A 204 5.74 5.83 -25.56
CA GLU A 204 5.74 5.24 -24.22
C GLU A 204 4.33 5.32 -23.64
N TYR A 205 3.89 4.21 -23.05
CA TYR A 205 2.56 4.08 -22.49
C TYR A 205 2.63 3.62 -21.04
N TYR A 206 1.91 4.33 -20.18
CA TYR A 206 1.67 3.95 -18.79
C TYR A 206 0.18 3.70 -18.63
N SER A 207 -0.22 2.49 -18.23
CA SER A 207 -1.62 2.12 -18.11
C SER A 207 -1.88 1.49 -16.74
N PHE A 208 -2.88 1.99 -16.03
CA PHE A 208 -3.24 1.54 -14.70
C PHE A 208 -4.74 1.29 -14.62
N VAL A 209 -5.15 0.31 -13.83
CA VAL A 209 -6.56 0.01 -13.55
C VAL A 209 -6.73 -0.10 -12.04
N ASN A 210 -7.57 0.78 -11.48
CA ASN A 210 -7.89 0.87 -10.06
C ASN A 210 -6.72 1.20 -9.12
N GLY A 211 -5.59 1.64 -9.65
CA GLY A 211 -4.40 2.04 -8.89
C GLY A 211 -3.26 1.05 -8.86
#